data_cba70c66348f5c44e1899671e34e752e
#
_entry.id   cba70c66348f5c44e1899671e34e752e
#
_cell.length_a   1.000
_cell.length_b   1.000
_cell.length_c   1.000
_cell.angle_alpha   90.00
_cell.angle_beta   90.00
_cell.angle_gamma   90.00
#
_symmetry.space_group_name_H-M   'P 1'
#
loop_
_entity.id
_entity.type
_entity.pdbx_description
1 polymer ?
#
loop_
_entity_poly.entity_id
_entity_poly.type
_entity_poly.pdbx_seq_one_letter_code
_entity_poly.pdbx_strand_id
1 'polypeptide(L)'
;VLLAEDNAANQHLARRLLEKRGHAVTVVANGREAIDAVRCRRFDVVLMDVQMPEVDGYEATAAIRAGETPGGRRLPIIALTAHAISGDRQRCLQAGMDDYLSKPIRKEDLYDMIERWGAAPADPQTDHGPDPQTHATEPGDALQLAAVDLARLKGLAGDDPDLIGEVAEIFLAESEDLMQAIRDSLAEGDAETLSKAAHSLKGSVANFGAEQAFEAARSVEMASRHNELDGLDAVVQTLAEQVDTVRHDLERLLMAKEFSE
;
A
#
# COMPACT_ATOMS: atom_id res chain seq x y z
N VAL A 1 11.64 -5.28 -11.86
CA VAL A 1 10.78 -4.27 -11.22
C VAL A 1 11.49 -3.71 -10.00
N LEU A 2 11.43 -2.39 -9.77
CA LEU A 2 11.75 -1.76 -8.49
C LEU A 2 10.43 -1.44 -7.78
N LEU A 3 10.28 -1.86 -6.53
CA LEU A 3 9.15 -1.56 -5.66
C LEU A 3 9.65 -0.68 -4.51
N ALA A 4 9.24 0.57 -4.46
CA ALA A 4 9.48 1.51 -3.37
C ALA A 4 8.18 1.67 -2.57
N GLU A 5 8.17 1.16 -1.36
CA GLU A 5 7.02 1.07 -0.45
C GLU A 5 7.57 0.98 0.97
N ASP A 6 7.06 1.72 1.92
CA ASP A 6 7.55 1.72 3.30
C ASP A 6 6.85 0.71 4.21
N ASN A 7 5.65 0.27 3.83
CA ASN A 7 4.84 -0.66 4.61
C ASN A 7 5.17 -2.12 4.28
N ALA A 8 5.59 -2.94 5.26
CA ALA A 8 6.04 -4.30 5.02
C ALA A 8 4.95 -5.24 4.50
N ALA A 9 3.70 -5.10 4.95
CA ALA A 9 2.59 -5.91 4.44
C ALA A 9 2.33 -5.61 2.96
N ASN A 10 2.38 -4.33 2.55
CA ASN A 10 2.24 -3.92 1.15
C ASN A 10 3.43 -4.36 0.30
N GLN A 11 4.66 -4.23 0.83
CA GLN A 11 5.88 -4.74 0.18
C GLN A 11 5.74 -6.23 -0.11
N HIS A 12 5.36 -7.00 0.91
CA HIS A 12 5.23 -8.45 0.80
C HIS A 12 4.19 -8.84 -0.23
N LEU A 13 2.98 -8.27 -0.13
CA LEU A 13 1.88 -8.54 -1.06
C LEU A 13 2.28 -8.24 -2.51
N ALA A 14 2.75 -7.03 -2.80
CA ALA A 14 3.11 -6.62 -4.15
C ALA A 14 4.28 -7.44 -4.70
N ARG A 15 5.32 -7.71 -3.89
CA ARG A 15 6.45 -8.56 -4.28
C ARG A 15 6.00 -9.96 -4.65
N ARG A 16 5.19 -10.63 -3.80
CA ARG A 16 4.72 -12.00 -4.04
C ARG A 16 3.87 -12.10 -5.30
N LEU A 17 2.99 -11.14 -5.53
CA LEU A 17 2.18 -11.08 -6.76
C LEU A 17 3.06 -10.96 -8.01
N LEU A 18 4.05 -10.07 -7.99
CA LEU A 18 4.97 -9.86 -9.12
C LEU A 18 5.88 -11.07 -9.36
N GLU A 19 6.46 -11.67 -8.31
CA GLU A 19 7.29 -12.86 -8.38
C GLU A 19 6.50 -14.05 -8.94
N LYS A 20 5.23 -14.21 -8.58
CA LYS A 20 4.33 -15.25 -9.11
C LYS A 20 4.12 -15.13 -10.63
N ARG A 21 4.24 -13.91 -11.19
CA ARG A 21 4.23 -13.65 -12.63
C ARG A 21 5.63 -13.74 -13.28
N GLY A 22 6.64 -14.14 -12.53
CA GLY A 22 8.01 -14.35 -13.04
C GLY A 22 8.87 -13.07 -13.10
N HIS A 23 8.43 -11.97 -12.45
CA HIS A 23 9.23 -10.76 -12.39
C HIS A 23 10.29 -10.83 -11.27
N ALA A 24 11.50 -10.36 -11.59
CA ALA A 24 12.50 -10.11 -10.55
C ALA A 24 12.20 -8.78 -9.86
N VAL A 25 11.98 -8.80 -8.55
CA VAL A 25 11.60 -7.62 -7.76
C VAL A 25 12.75 -7.22 -6.84
N THR A 26 13.04 -5.92 -6.83
CA THR A 26 13.89 -5.29 -5.82
C THR A 26 13.01 -4.41 -4.98
N VAL A 27 13.00 -4.59 -3.66
CA VAL A 27 12.21 -3.80 -2.72
C VAL A 27 13.12 -2.80 -2.02
N VAL A 28 12.64 -1.59 -1.85
CA VAL A 28 13.26 -0.50 -1.06
C VAL A 28 12.21 0.17 -0.20
N ALA A 29 12.61 0.73 0.94
CA ALA A 29 11.68 1.21 1.96
C ALA A 29 11.42 2.73 1.90
N ASN A 30 12.12 3.48 1.06
CA ASN A 30 11.97 4.93 0.95
C ASN A 30 12.45 5.46 -0.40
N GLY A 31 12.14 6.73 -0.68
CA GLY A 31 12.52 7.38 -1.94
C GLY A 31 14.03 7.56 -2.12
N ARG A 32 14.80 7.70 -1.03
CA ARG A 32 16.25 7.80 -1.08
C ARG A 32 16.87 6.51 -1.63
N GLU A 33 16.47 5.39 -1.08
CA GLU A 33 16.91 4.08 -1.56
C GLU A 33 16.47 3.82 -3.00
N ALA A 34 15.27 4.27 -3.40
CA ALA A 34 14.80 4.16 -4.78
C ALA A 34 15.69 4.92 -5.77
N ILE A 35 16.07 6.17 -5.44
CA ILE A 35 17.01 6.98 -6.23
C ILE A 35 18.34 6.25 -6.39
N ASP A 36 18.90 5.74 -5.31
CA ASP A 36 20.20 5.07 -5.30
C ASP A 36 20.15 3.74 -6.06
N ALA A 37 19.06 2.98 -5.93
CA ALA A 37 18.84 1.74 -6.70
C ALA A 37 18.83 2.00 -8.22
N VAL A 38 18.11 3.02 -8.68
CA VAL A 38 18.03 3.40 -10.09
C VAL A 38 19.37 3.86 -10.64
N ARG A 39 20.21 4.52 -9.84
CA ARG A 39 21.58 4.91 -10.21
C ARG A 39 22.51 3.71 -10.35
N CYS A 40 22.33 2.69 -9.52
CA CYS A 40 23.23 1.54 -9.47
C CYS A 40 22.90 0.45 -10.48
N ARG A 41 21.65 0.30 -10.90
CA ARG A 41 21.20 -0.75 -11.82
C ARG A 41 20.00 -0.31 -12.66
N ARG A 42 19.75 -1.07 -13.74
CA ARG A 42 18.60 -0.81 -14.63
C ARG A 42 17.37 -1.56 -14.15
N PHE A 43 16.23 -0.90 -14.24
CA PHE A 43 14.91 -1.48 -14.03
C PHE A 43 14.06 -1.24 -15.28
N ASP A 44 13.04 -2.09 -15.47
CA ASP A 44 12.10 -1.94 -16.57
C ASP A 44 10.93 -1.04 -16.17
N VAL A 45 10.53 -1.08 -14.90
CA VAL A 45 9.48 -0.27 -14.32
C VAL A 45 9.75 -0.05 -12.82
N VAL A 46 9.31 1.08 -12.31
CA VAL A 46 9.30 1.43 -10.88
C VAL A 46 7.87 1.55 -10.42
N LEU A 47 7.51 0.84 -9.36
CA LEU A 47 6.32 1.07 -8.56
C LEU A 47 6.75 1.94 -7.39
N MET A 48 6.21 3.14 -7.28
CA MET A 48 6.66 4.18 -6.34
C MET A 48 5.50 4.59 -5.43
N ASP A 49 5.57 4.25 -4.17
CA ASP A 49 4.65 4.85 -3.20
C ASP A 49 4.85 6.38 -3.18
N VAL A 50 3.74 7.08 -3.19
CA VAL A 50 3.73 8.54 -3.10
C VAL A 50 4.15 9.01 -1.71
N GLN A 51 3.75 8.28 -0.66
CA GLN A 51 3.98 8.66 0.73
C GLN A 51 4.97 7.70 1.40
N MET A 52 6.20 8.15 1.52
CA MET A 52 7.29 7.42 2.18
C MET A 52 8.06 8.35 3.11
N PRO A 53 8.75 7.80 4.15
CA PRO A 53 9.61 8.58 5.01
C PRO A 53 10.87 9.08 4.29
N GLU A 54 11.52 10.12 4.84
CA GLU A 54 12.75 10.76 4.39
C GLU A 54 12.62 11.50 3.05
N VAL A 55 12.36 10.78 1.97
CA VAL A 55 12.15 11.29 0.62
C VAL A 55 10.86 10.67 0.10
N ASP A 56 9.88 11.51 -0.18
CA ASP A 56 8.60 11.05 -0.72
C ASP A 56 8.70 10.63 -2.20
N GLY A 57 7.64 9.99 -2.71
CA GLY A 57 7.64 9.48 -4.08
C GLY A 57 7.69 10.58 -5.14
N TYR A 58 7.19 11.78 -4.84
CA TYR A 58 7.27 12.92 -5.76
C TYR A 58 8.69 13.45 -5.87
N GLU A 59 9.37 13.63 -4.73
CA GLU A 59 10.77 14.07 -4.66
C GLU A 59 11.69 13.03 -5.30
N ALA A 60 11.47 11.75 -5.00
CA ALA A 60 12.23 10.65 -5.60
C ALA A 60 12.07 10.62 -7.12
N THR A 61 10.84 10.77 -7.62
CA THR A 61 10.56 10.84 -9.06
C THR A 61 11.26 12.02 -9.71
N ALA A 62 11.17 13.22 -9.14
CA ALA A 62 11.85 14.40 -9.67
C ALA A 62 13.38 14.21 -9.74
N ALA A 63 13.99 13.61 -8.70
CA ALA A 63 15.42 13.31 -8.68
C ALA A 63 15.83 12.26 -9.72
N ILE A 64 15.01 11.22 -9.93
CA ILE A 64 15.24 10.20 -10.98
C ILE A 64 15.15 10.86 -12.34
N ARG A 65 14.12 11.66 -12.61
CA ARG A 65 13.94 12.38 -13.89
C ARG A 65 15.09 13.34 -14.20
N ALA A 66 15.60 14.06 -13.19
CA ALA A 66 16.76 14.93 -13.34
C ALA A 66 18.05 14.17 -13.70
N GLY A 67 18.15 12.89 -13.36
CA GLY A 67 19.28 12.02 -13.68
C GLY A 67 19.14 11.30 -15.04
N GLU A 68 18.00 11.38 -15.72
CA GLU A 68 17.81 10.75 -17.03
C GLU A 68 18.59 11.49 -18.11
N THR A 69 19.24 10.73 -19.00
CA THR A 69 20.00 11.30 -20.13
C THR A 69 19.02 11.81 -21.20
N PRO A 70 19.18 13.03 -21.71
CA PRO A 70 18.37 13.54 -22.83
C PRO A 70 18.42 12.59 -24.03
N GLY A 71 17.25 12.14 -24.51
CA GLY A 71 17.13 11.18 -25.62
C GLY A 71 17.42 9.71 -25.26
N GLY A 72 17.68 9.42 -23.97
CA GLY A 72 17.76 8.06 -23.44
C GLY A 72 16.39 7.41 -23.24
N ARG A 73 16.40 6.13 -22.81
CA ARG A 73 15.17 5.42 -22.43
C ARG A 73 14.60 6.06 -21.17
N ARG A 74 13.37 6.56 -21.22
CA ARG A 74 12.63 6.99 -20.05
C ARG A 74 12.23 5.77 -19.22
N LEU A 75 12.54 5.77 -17.93
CA LEU A 75 12.17 4.71 -16.99
C LEU A 75 10.71 4.90 -16.57
N PRO A 76 9.80 3.96 -16.86
CA PRO A 76 8.42 4.06 -16.39
C PRO A 76 8.36 4.10 -14.86
N ILE A 77 7.65 5.09 -14.29
CA ILE A 77 7.42 5.25 -12.85
C ILE A 77 5.92 5.32 -12.62
N ILE A 78 5.39 4.32 -11.93
CA ILE A 78 3.98 4.17 -11.62
C ILE A 78 3.76 4.52 -10.14
N ALA A 79 2.92 5.52 -9.89
CA ALA A 79 2.57 5.91 -8.52
C ALA A 79 1.72 4.84 -7.83
N LEU A 80 2.00 4.56 -6.57
CA LEU A 80 1.09 3.85 -5.67
C LEU A 80 0.46 4.90 -4.75
N THR A 81 -0.87 5.10 -4.83
CA THR A 81 -1.55 6.18 -4.12
C THR A 81 -2.77 5.70 -3.34
N ALA A 82 -2.98 6.25 -2.14
CA ALA A 82 -4.16 5.95 -1.33
C ALA A 82 -5.46 6.58 -1.87
N HIS A 83 -5.40 7.51 -2.82
CA HIS A 83 -6.56 8.23 -3.32
C HIS A 83 -6.61 8.20 -4.86
N ALA A 84 -7.67 7.60 -5.40
CA ALA A 84 -7.99 7.61 -6.84
C ALA A 84 -8.70 8.91 -7.28
N ILE A 85 -8.71 9.97 -6.45
CA ILE A 85 -9.42 11.20 -6.74
C ILE A 85 -8.64 12.01 -7.79
N SER A 86 -9.35 12.65 -8.70
CA SER A 86 -8.82 13.37 -9.88
C SER A 86 -7.66 14.35 -9.62
N GLY A 87 -7.50 14.85 -8.39
CA GLY A 87 -6.40 15.73 -7.98
C GLY A 87 -5.05 15.04 -7.83
N ASP A 88 -5.02 13.83 -7.30
CA ASP A 88 -3.75 13.11 -7.05
C ASP A 88 -3.15 12.57 -8.35
N ARG A 89 -3.98 12.11 -9.30
CA ARG A 89 -3.52 11.74 -10.64
C ARG A 89 -2.75 12.89 -11.29
N GLN A 90 -3.30 14.11 -11.23
CA GLN A 90 -2.67 15.28 -11.86
C GLN A 90 -1.33 15.63 -11.17
N ARG A 91 -1.25 15.50 -9.85
CA ARG A 91 0.00 15.71 -9.10
C ARG A 91 1.07 14.67 -9.44
N CYS A 92 0.71 13.38 -9.55
CA CYS A 92 1.62 12.32 -9.97
C CYS A 92 2.21 12.62 -11.37
N LEU A 93 1.37 12.95 -12.34
CA LEU A 93 1.81 13.29 -13.69
C LEU A 93 2.67 14.56 -13.73
N GLN A 94 2.34 15.60 -12.95
CA GLN A 94 3.15 16.82 -12.85
C GLN A 94 4.51 16.59 -12.21
N ALA A 95 4.61 15.64 -11.28
CA ALA A 95 5.88 15.21 -10.71
C ALA A 95 6.75 14.40 -11.68
N GLY A 96 6.19 13.99 -12.83
CA GLY A 96 6.90 13.23 -13.86
C GLY A 96 6.68 11.72 -13.80
N MET A 97 5.72 11.23 -13.01
CA MET A 97 5.26 9.84 -13.05
C MET A 97 4.48 9.56 -14.32
N ASP A 98 4.44 8.31 -14.77
CA ASP A 98 3.87 7.95 -16.07
C ASP A 98 2.44 7.40 -15.94
N ASP A 99 2.13 6.77 -14.81
CA ASP A 99 0.79 6.22 -14.50
C ASP A 99 0.59 6.11 -12.98
N TYR A 100 -0.54 5.56 -12.54
CA TYR A 100 -0.85 5.38 -11.11
C TYR A 100 -1.68 4.12 -10.85
N LEU A 101 -1.52 3.55 -9.64
CA LEU A 101 -2.34 2.49 -9.05
C LEU A 101 -2.88 2.95 -7.71
N SER A 102 -4.15 2.70 -7.46
CA SER A 102 -4.76 2.97 -6.16
C SER A 102 -4.45 1.86 -5.15
N LYS A 103 -4.15 2.24 -3.91
CA LYS A 103 -4.08 1.32 -2.77
C LYS A 103 -5.49 1.09 -2.18
N PRO A 104 -5.81 -0.14 -1.74
CA PRO A 104 -4.98 -1.33 -1.76
C PRO A 104 -4.80 -1.87 -3.18
N ILE A 105 -3.59 -2.37 -3.48
CA ILE A 105 -3.22 -2.83 -4.83
C ILE A 105 -3.97 -4.11 -5.15
N ARG A 106 -4.84 -4.06 -6.15
CA ARG A 106 -5.54 -5.24 -6.65
C ARG A 106 -4.63 -6.01 -7.61
N LYS A 107 -4.67 -7.31 -7.54
CA LYS A 107 -3.85 -8.21 -8.37
C LYS A 107 -4.01 -7.93 -9.86
N GLU A 108 -5.24 -7.80 -10.33
CA GLU A 108 -5.57 -7.57 -11.74
C GLU A 108 -4.98 -6.23 -12.21
N ASP A 109 -5.22 -5.15 -11.46
CA ASP A 109 -4.74 -3.81 -11.79
C ASP A 109 -3.20 -3.75 -11.84
N LEU A 110 -2.53 -4.46 -10.90
CA LEU A 110 -1.08 -4.56 -10.86
C LEU A 110 -0.53 -5.27 -12.11
N TYR A 111 -1.15 -6.39 -12.48
CA TYR A 111 -0.70 -7.18 -13.64
C TYR A 111 -0.90 -6.41 -14.94
N ASP A 112 -2.06 -5.82 -15.16
CA ASP A 112 -2.35 -5.00 -16.34
C ASP A 112 -1.38 -3.82 -16.46
N MET A 113 -1.05 -3.21 -15.33
CA MET A 113 -0.11 -2.10 -15.29
C MET A 113 1.31 -2.53 -15.66
N ILE A 114 1.78 -3.65 -15.09
CA ILE A 114 3.11 -4.19 -15.40
C ILE A 114 3.20 -4.68 -16.85
N GLU A 115 2.17 -5.30 -17.39
CA GLU A 115 2.13 -5.74 -18.79
C GLU A 115 2.17 -4.54 -19.74
N ARG A 116 1.44 -3.47 -19.42
CA ARG A 116 1.44 -2.23 -20.22
C ARG A 116 2.80 -1.53 -20.26
N TRP A 117 3.47 -1.43 -19.12
CA TRP A 117 4.70 -0.66 -18.98
C TRP A 117 5.98 -1.48 -19.00
N GLY A 118 5.93 -2.78 -18.72
CA GLY A 118 7.06 -3.70 -18.72
C GLY A 118 7.39 -4.29 -20.08
N ALA A 119 6.49 -4.23 -21.06
CA ALA A 119 6.78 -4.58 -22.43
C ALA A 119 7.57 -3.45 -23.11
N ALA A 120 8.58 -3.78 -23.95
CA ALA A 120 9.32 -2.79 -24.75
C ALA A 120 8.34 -1.94 -25.59
N PRO A 121 8.66 -0.66 -25.90
CA PRO A 121 7.70 0.34 -26.35
C PRO A 121 6.98 -0.07 -27.64
N ALA A 122 5.68 -0.36 -27.52
CA ALA A 122 4.74 -0.24 -28.62
C ALA A 122 4.04 1.11 -28.45
N ASP A 123 3.83 1.82 -29.54
CA ASP A 123 3.32 3.21 -29.65
C ASP A 123 2.15 3.55 -28.71
N PRO A 124 2.10 4.79 -28.21
CA PRO A 124 1.06 5.22 -27.27
C PRO A 124 -0.23 5.57 -28.01
N GLN A 125 -1.19 4.66 -28.04
CA GLN A 125 -2.60 4.99 -28.27
C GLN A 125 -3.50 3.85 -27.77
N THR A 126 -4.04 3.95 -26.58
CA THR A 126 -5.44 3.60 -26.28
C THR A 126 -5.76 4.03 -24.84
N ASP A 127 -6.60 5.06 -24.75
CA ASP A 127 -7.29 5.50 -23.55
C ASP A 127 -8.40 4.49 -23.23
N HIS A 128 -8.25 3.74 -22.15
CA HIS A 128 -9.33 2.98 -21.53
C HIS A 128 -9.30 3.19 -20.03
N GLY A 129 -10.13 4.13 -19.56
CA GLY A 129 -10.46 4.26 -18.16
C GLY A 129 -11.18 2.99 -17.66
N PRO A 130 -10.87 2.50 -16.46
CA PRO A 130 -11.58 1.37 -15.89
C PRO A 130 -12.97 1.80 -15.42
N ASP A 131 -13.97 1.07 -15.92
CA ASP A 131 -15.35 1.14 -15.47
C ASP A 131 -15.49 0.34 -14.16
N PRO A 132 -16.03 0.87 -13.08
CA PRO A 132 -16.17 0.13 -11.83
C PRO A 132 -17.36 -0.81 -11.90
N GLN A 133 -17.11 -2.08 -12.21
CA GLN A 133 -18.14 -3.11 -12.07
C GLN A 133 -18.00 -3.85 -10.74
N THR A 134 -18.92 -3.53 -9.84
CA THR A 134 -19.23 -4.28 -8.62
C THR A 134 -19.86 -5.62 -8.99
N HIS A 135 -19.15 -6.72 -8.75
CA HIS A 135 -19.75 -8.04 -8.73
C HIS A 135 -20.02 -8.47 -7.28
N ALA A 136 -21.30 -8.50 -6.92
CA ALA A 136 -21.77 -9.12 -5.70
C ALA A 136 -21.78 -10.65 -5.90
N THR A 137 -21.08 -11.40 -5.06
CA THR A 137 -21.13 -12.86 -4.97
C THR A 137 -21.85 -13.25 -3.69
N GLU A 138 -22.82 -14.16 -3.81
CA GLU A 138 -23.68 -14.66 -2.74
C GLU A 138 -22.94 -15.52 -1.69
N PRO A 139 -23.44 -15.62 -0.43
CA PRO A 139 -22.70 -16.20 0.69
C PRO A 139 -22.88 -17.72 0.77
N GLY A 140 -21.76 -18.44 0.62
CA GLY A 140 -21.61 -19.79 1.18
C GLY A 140 -21.04 -19.66 2.60
N ASP A 141 -21.23 -20.67 3.44
CA ASP A 141 -20.93 -20.79 4.87
C ASP A 141 -19.55 -20.22 5.24
N ALA A 142 -19.46 -18.90 5.39
CA ALA A 142 -18.22 -18.16 5.53
C ALA A 142 -18.01 -17.84 7.00
N LEU A 143 -16.78 -18.07 7.47
CA LEU A 143 -16.30 -17.60 8.75
C LEU A 143 -16.73 -16.12 8.92
N GLN A 144 -17.68 -15.85 9.82
CA GLN A 144 -18.12 -14.48 10.08
C GLN A 144 -17.03 -13.76 10.87
N LEU A 145 -16.34 -12.85 10.21
CA LEU A 145 -15.36 -11.94 10.77
C LEU A 145 -16.05 -10.60 11.06
N ALA A 146 -15.67 -9.97 12.17
CA ALA A 146 -16.33 -8.74 12.63
C ALA A 146 -15.79 -7.49 11.91
N ALA A 147 -14.48 -7.48 11.58
CA ALA A 147 -13.80 -6.35 11.00
C ALA A 147 -13.15 -6.64 9.64
N VAL A 148 -12.82 -7.90 9.33
CA VAL A 148 -12.10 -8.29 8.11
C VAL A 148 -13.06 -8.67 6.98
N ASP A 149 -12.90 -8.04 5.82
CA ASP A 149 -13.60 -8.39 4.58
C ASP A 149 -12.85 -9.49 3.82
N LEU A 150 -13.30 -10.74 3.97
CA LEU A 150 -12.68 -11.88 3.30
C LEU A 150 -12.78 -11.83 1.77
N ALA A 151 -13.84 -11.26 1.21
CA ALA A 151 -13.98 -11.17 -0.24
C ALA A 151 -12.94 -10.20 -0.81
N ARG A 152 -12.73 -9.08 -0.13
CA ARG A 152 -11.68 -8.12 -0.48
C ARG A 152 -10.29 -8.72 -0.35
N LEU A 153 -10.01 -9.41 0.74
CA LEU A 153 -8.71 -10.06 0.98
C LEU A 153 -8.39 -11.13 -0.09
N LYS A 154 -9.38 -11.95 -0.46
CA LYS A 154 -9.25 -12.90 -1.58
C LYS A 154 -9.03 -12.19 -2.92
N GLY A 155 -9.71 -11.08 -3.19
CA GLY A 155 -9.48 -10.28 -4.40
C GLY A 155 -8.06 -9.72 -4.48
N LEU A 156 -7.46 -9.33 -3.36
CA LEU A 156 -6.07 -8.85 -3.31
C LEU A 156 -5.06 -9.97 -3.55
N ALA A 157 -5.18 -11.08 -2.83
CA ALA A 157 -4.24 -12.20 -2.89
C ALA A 157 -4.51 -13.17 -4.08
N GLY A 158 -5.67 -13.05 -4.75
CA GLY A 158 -6.05 -13.89 -5.89
C GLY A 158 -6.30 -15.33 -5.50
N ASP A 159 -7.09 -15.56 -4.47
CA ASP A 159 -7.42 -16.88 -3.90
C ASP A 159 -6.19 -17.72 -3.51
N ASP A 160 -5.06 -17.07 -3.21
CA ASP A 160 -3.86 -17.71 -2.68
C ASP A 160 -3.93 -17.70 -1.15
N PRO A 161 -4.28 -18.83 -0.50
CA PRO A 161 -4.46 -18.87 0.94
C PRO A 161 -3.13 -18.68 1.68
N ASP A 162 -2.00 -19.06 1.06
CA ASP A 162 -0.69 -18.92 1.70
C ASP A 162 -0.31 -17.44 1.75
N LEU A 163 -0.51 -16.71 0.66
CA LEU A 163 -0.27 -15.27 0.62
C LEU A 163 -1.17 -14.51 1.62
N ILE A 164 -2.44 -14.92 1.75
CA ILE A 164 -3.34 -14.38 2.77
C ILE A 164 -2.77 -14.59 4.18
N GLY A 165 -2.29 -15.80 4.47
CA GLY A 165 -1.66 -16.13 5.75
C GLY A 165 -0.41 -15.28 6.00
N GLU A 166 0.52 -15.24 5.04
CA GLU A 166 1.75 -14.45 5.14
C GLU A 166 1.49 -12.96 5.43
N VAL A 167 0.52 -12.34 4.74
CA VAL A 167 0.14 -10.94 4.97
C VAL A 167 -0.51 -10.74 6.34
N ALA A 168 -1.34 -11.68 6.79
CA ALA A 168 -1.94 -11.65 8.12
C ALA A 168 -0.90 -11.75 9.23
N GLU A 169 0.07 -12.66 9.12
CA GLU A 169 1.18 -12.81 10.08
C GLU A 169 2.02 -11.54 10.20
N ILE A 170 2.35 -10.90 9.06
CA ILE A 170 3.10 -9.64 9.04
C ILE A 170 2.30 -8.55 9.80
N PHE A 171 1.01 -8.41 9.51
CA PHE A 171 0.18 -7.45 10.21
C PHE A 171 0.11 -7.71 11.72
N LEU A 172 -0.06 -8.97 12.13
CA LEU A 172 -0.09 -9.34 13.55
C LEU A 172 1.21 -8.98 14.27
N ALA A 173 2.35 -9.15 13.59
CA ALA A 173 3.65 -8.80 14.15
C ALA A 173 3.87 -7.29 14.27
N GLU A 174 3.44 -6.48 13.27
CA GLU A 174 3.77 -5.06 13.22
C GLU A 174 2.72 -4.14 13.85
N SER A 175 1.45 -4.57 13.90
CA SER A 175 0.35 -3.72 14.33
C SER A 175 0.48 -3.24 15.79
N GLU A 176 1.08 -4.05 16.66
CA GLU A 176 1.29 -3.68 18.07
C GLU A 176 2.37 -2.61 18.20
N ASP A 177 3.48 -2.75 17.48
CA ASP A 177 4.57 -1.76 17.46
C ASP A 177 4.09 -0.43 16.87
N LEU A 178 3.28 -0.46 15.80
CA LEU A 178 2.68 0.73 15.22
C LEU A 178 1.70 1.41 16.17
N MET A 179 0.86 0.63 16.87
CA MET A 179 -0.05 1.17 17.88
C MET A 179 0.70 1.76 19.07
N GLN A 180 1.82 1.15 19.48
CA GLN A 180 2.67 1.70 20.55
C GLN A 180 3.30 3.02 20.09
N ALA A 181 3.86 3.07 18.87
CA ALA A 181 4.43 4.29 18.31
C ALA A 181 3.40 5.44 18.21
N ILE A 182 2.13 5.13 17.87
CA ILE A 182 1.02 6.09 17.86
C ILE A 182 0.77 6.66 19.27
N ARG A 183 0.72 5.79 20.29
CA ARG A 183 0.49 6.24 21.68
C ARG A 183 1.64 7.09 22.22
N ASP A 184 2.87 6.64 21.99
CA ASP A 184 4.07 7.33 22.49
C ASP A 184 4.23 8.70 21.83
N SER A 185 4.10 8.77 20.50
CA SER A 185 4.23 10.04 19.77
C SER A 185 3.10 11.02 20.10
N LEU A 186 1.87 10.54 20.36
CA LEU A 186 0.79 11.41 20.86
C LEU A 186 1.12 11.97 22.25
N ALA A 187 1.61 11.14 23.16
CA ALA A 187 1.98 11.54 24.52
C ALA A 187 3.16 12.54 24.53
N GLU A 188 4.11 12.41 23.60
CA GLU A 188 5.26 13.30 23.43
C GLU A 188 4.92 14.57 22.64
N GLY A 189 3.76 14.62 21.97
CA GLY A 189 3.37 15.74 21.10
C GLY A 189 4.12 15.74 19.76
N ASP A 190 4.71 14.62 19.36
CA ASP A 190 5.43 14.47 18.08
C ASP A 190 4.45 14.16 16.93
N ALA A 191 3.91 15.23 16.35
CA ALA A 191 2.95 15.14 15.25
C ALA A 191 3.52 14.46 13.99
N GLU A 192 4.83 14.56 13.75
CA GLU A 192 5.45 13.96 12.56
C GLU A 192 5.52 12.45 12.68
N THR A 193 6.04 11.94 13.81
CA THR A 193 6.10 10.49 14.07
C THR A 193 4.70 9.88 14.17
N LEU A 194 3.77 10.59 14.82
CA LEU A 194 2.36 10.18 14.90
C LEU A 194 1.72 10.03 13.51
N SER A 195 1.95 11.00 12.63
CA SER A 195 1.41 10.97 11.25
C SER A 195 1.97 9.78 10.47
N LYS A 196 3.26 9.50 10.58
CA LYS A 196 3.92 8.37 9.90
C LYS A 196 3.38 7.03 10.39
N ALA A 197 3.31 6.83 11.70
CA ALA A 197 2.81 5.59 12.29
C ALA A 197 1.34 5.33 11.93
N ALA A 198 0.50 6.37 11.99
CA ALA A 198 -0.91 6.27 11.59
C ALA A 198 -1.06 6.00 10.09
N HIS A 199 -0.21 6.57 9.23
CA HIS A 199 -0.18 6.30 7.80
C HIS A 199 0.14 4.84 7.50
N SER A 200 1.21 4.29 8.10
CA SER A 200 1.60 2.89 7.92
C SER A 200 0.50 1.94 8.38
N LEU A 201 -0.09 2.19 9.56
CA LEU A 201 -1.18 1.37 10.08
C LEU A 201 -2.42 1.42 9.17
N LYS A 202 -2.80 2.61 8.69
CA LYS A 202 -3.88 2.81 7.72
C LYS A 202 -3.66 1.97 6.45
N GLY A 203 -2.43 1.97 5.91
CA GLY A 203 -2.05 1.15 4.75
C GLY A 203 -2.23 -0.35 5.00
N SER A 204 -1.79 -0.82 6.17
CA SER A 204 -1.89 -2.22 6.55
C SER A 204 -3.34 -2.68 6.71
N VAL A 205 -4.18 -1.95 7.45
CA VAL A 205 -5.59 -2.32 7.68
C VAL A 205 -6.44 -2.26 6.41
N ALA A 206 -6.05 -1.44 5.42
CA ALA A 206 -6.72 -1.34 4.13
C ALA A 206 -6.70 -2.66 3.34
N ASN A 207 -5.64 -3.47 3.48
CA ASN A 207 -5.52 -4.77 2.84
C ASN A 207 -6.59 -5.76 3.31
N PHE A 208 -7.07 -5.60 4.54
CA PHE A 208 -8.07 -6.47 5.15
C PHE A 208 -9.51 -5.96 4.99
N GLY A 209 -9.70 -4.80 4.33
CA GLY A 209 -11.02 -4.16 4.22
C GLY A 209 -11.60 -3.71 5.55
N ALA A 210 -10.75 -3.48 6.55
CA ALA A 210 -11.13 -3.08 7.90
C ALA A 210 -11.48 -1.59 7.96
N GLU A 211 -12.67 -1.25 7.45
CA GLU A 211 -13.10 0.13 7.20
C GLU A 211 -13.07 1.00 8.47
N GLN A 212 -13.49 0.46 9.62
CA GLN A 212 -13.53 1.22 10.86
C GLN A 212 -12.11 1.55 11.37
N ALA A 213 -11.20 0.58 11.31
CA ALA A 213 -9.79 0.79 11.65
C ALA A 213 -9.12 1.76 10.66
N PHE A 214 -9.44 1.64 9.37
CA PHE A 214 -8.96 2.55 8.33
C PHE A 214 -9.37 3.99 8.58
N GLU A 215 -10.64 4.26 8.83
CA GLU A 215 -11.15 5.61 9.08
C GLU A 215 -10.62 6.21 10.39
N ALA A 216 -10.46 5.40 11.43
CA ALA A 216 -9.83 5.85 12.68
C ALA A 216 -8.35 6.21 12.47
N ALA A 217 -7.57 5.38 11.79
CA ALA A 217 -6.18 5.65 11.46
C ALA A 217 -6.06 6.90 10.55
N ARG A 218 -6.95 7.05 9.58
CA ARG A 218 -7.02 8.24 8.71
C ARG A 218 -7.27 9.51 9.53
N SER A 219 -8.16 9.45 10.50
CA SER A 219 -8.47 10.60 11.36
C SER A 219 -7.25 11.03 12.18
N VAL A 220 -6.50 10.07 12.76
CA VAL A 220 -5.25 10.34 13.48
C VAL A 220 -4.20 10.94 12.53
N GLU A 221 -4.01 10.37 11.34
CA GLU A 221 -3.07 10.88 10.34
C GLU A 221 -3.39 12.31 9.91
N MET A 222 -4.66 12.62 9.65
CA MET A 222 -5.06 13.95 9.21
C MET A 222 -4.87 15.00 10.31
N ALA A 223 -5.28 14.70 11.53
CA ALA A 223 -5.13 15.62 12.64
C ALA A 223 -3.65 15.90 12.96
N SER A 224 -2.81 14.86 12.94
CA SER A 224 -1.37 15.02 13.16
C SER A 224 -0.70 15.85 12.06
N ARG A 225 -1.09 15.71 10.79
CA ARG A 225 -0.59 16.55 9.68
C ARG A 225 -0.93 18.04 9.85
N HIS A 226 -2.04 18.37 10.49
CA HIS A 226 -2.43 19.74 10.80
C HIS A 226 -1.91 20.21 12.17
N ASN A 227 -1.16 19.35 12.88
CA ASN A 227 -0.70 19.60 14.25
C ASN A 227 -1.86 19.86 15.25
N GLU A 228 -3.01 19.22 15.01
CA GLU A 228 -4.23 19.28 15.82
C GLU A 228 -4.28 18.05 16.75
N LEU A 229 -3.47 18.04 17.80
CA LEU A 229 -3.32 16.88 18.68
C LEU A 229 -4.32 16.84 19.84
N ASP A 230 -4.95 17.97 20.14
CA ASP A 230 -5.89 18.07 21.26
C ASP A 230 -7.13 17.18 21.06
N GLY A 231 -7.40 16.30 22.02
CA GLY A 231 -8.56 15.42 22.00
C GLY A 231 -8.40 14.17 21.15
N LEU A 232 -7.22 13.91 20.57
CA LEU A 232 -6.95 12.70 19.79
C LEU A 232 -6.93 11.42 20.64
N ASP A 233 -6.79 11.50 21.96
CA ASP A 233 -6.78 10.32 22.84
C ASP A 233 -7.98 9.41 22.62
N ALA A 234 -9.18 9.97 22.46
CA ALA A 234 -10.40 9.20 22.23
C ALA A 234 -10.39 8.51 20.86
N VAL A 235 -9.83 9.15 19.83
CA VAL A 235 -9.72 8.59 18.47
C VAL A 235 -8.67 7.47 18.46
N VAL A 236 -7.53 7.66 19.13
CA VAL A 236 -6.47 6.65 19.28
C VAL A 236 -6.99 5.45 20.08
N GLN A 237 -7.80 5.68 21.11
CA GLN A 237 -8.45 4.58 21.85
C GLN A 237 -9.41 3.79 20.95
N THR A 238 -10.24 4.47 20.17
CA THR A 238 -11.11 3.82 19.17
C THR A 238 -10.30 3.03 18.15
N LEU A 239 -9.21 3.61 17.63
CA LEU A 239 -8.32 2.93 16.71
C LEU A 239 -7.76 1.64 17.32
N ALA A 240 -7.31 1.68 18.59
CA ALA A 240 -6.79 0.51 19.27
C ALA A 240 -7.84 -0.62 19.35
N GLU A 241 -9.08 -0.31 19.73
CA GLU A 241 -10.18 -1.27 19.80
C GLU A 241 -10.50 -1.90 18.43
N GLN A 242 -10.46 -1.10 17.37
CA GLN A 242 -10.68 -1.59 16.01
C GLN A 242 -9.52 -2.47 15.51
N VAL A 243 -8.28 -2.09 15.80
CA VAL A 243 -7.09 -2.89 15.46
C VAL A 243 -7.11 -4.22 16.20
N ASP A 244 -7.47 -4.24 17.50
CA ASP A 244 -7.61 -5.47 18.26
C ASP A 244 -8.68 -6.40 17.68
N THR A 245 -9.78 -5.85 17.16
CA THR A 245 -10.81 -6.63 16.46
C THR A 245 -10.28 -7.26 15.18
N VAL A 246 -9.51 -6.49 14.38
CA VAL A 246 -8.86 -7.01 13.16
C VAL A 246 -7.87 -8.12 13.51
N ARG A 247 -7.03 -7.93 14.53
CA ARG A 247 -6.06 -8.92 15.01
C ARG A 247 -6.76 -10.23 15.39
N HIS A 248 -7.82 -10.13 16.18
CA HIS A 248 -8.59 -11.31 16.60
C HIS A 248 -9.21 -12.06 15.41
N ASP A 249 -9.76 -11.34 14.44
CA ASP A 249 -10.32 -11.95 13.23
C ASP A 249 -9.25 -12.67 12.40
N LEU A 250 -8.05 -12.08 12.27
CA LEU A 250 -6.93 -12.70 11.55
C LEU A 250 -6.37 -13.92 12.27
N GLU A 251 -6.25 -13.89 13.60
CA GLU A 251 -5.87 -15.07 14.40
C GLU A 251 -6.87 -16.22 14.19
N ARG A 252 -8.17 -15.94 14.19
CA ARG A 252 -9.21 -16.95 13.89
C ARG A 252 -9.09 -17.49 12.46
N LEU A 253 -8.76 -16.63 11.50
CA LEU A 253 -8.55 -17.03 10.10
C LEU A 253 -7.36 -17.98 9.96
N LEU A 254 -6.24 -17.67 10.61
CA LEU A 254 -5.05 -18.52 10.60
C LEU A 254 -5.31 -19.87 11.26
N MET A 255 -5.97 -19.89 12.42
CA MET A 255 -6.35 -21.14 13.10
C MET A 255 -7.28 -22.00 12.25
N ALA A 256 -8.27 -21.40 11.57
CA ALA A 256 -9.20 -22.14 10.71
C ALA A 256 -8.49 -22.80 9.50
N LYS A 257 -7.37 -22.22 9.04
CA LYS A 257 -6.53 -22.77 7.97
C LYS A 257 -5.76 -24.01 8.44
N GLU A 258 -5.18 -23.97 9.66
CA GLU A 258 -4.44 -25.10 10.24
C GLU A 258 -5.31 -26.37 10.47
N PHE A 259 -6.63 -26.21 10.61
CA PHE A 259 -7.57 -27.33 10.77
C PHE A 259 -8.15 -27.85 9.43
N SER A 260 -7.74 -27.24 8.30
CA SER A 260 -8.27 -27.59 6.95
C SER A 260 -7.26 -28.37 6.10
N GLU A 261 -6.06 -28.63 6.61
CA GLU A 261 -5.05 -29.55 6.07
C GLU A 261 -5.21 -30.94 6.73
#